data_36adca85b8f480f2d8fb18698564a597
#
_entry.id   36adca85b8f480f2d8fb18698564a597
#
_cell.length_a   1.000
_cell.length_b   1.000
_cell.length_c   1.000
_cell.angle_alpha   90.00
_cell.angle_beta   90.00
_cell.angle_gamma   90.00
#
_symmetry.space_group_name_H-M   'P 1'
#
loop_
_entity.id
_entity.type
_entity.pdbx_description
1 polymer ?
#
loop_
_entity_poly.entity_id
_entity_poly.type
_entity_poly.pdbx_seq_one_letter_code
_entity_poly.pdbx_strand_id
1 'polypeptide(L)'
;MKTTRFLRYSVVTAAAVAACAAPPATTAPTPEPGPVAPAPPPIVERAPVPSVNPSLPEVPHVTGPLAIKVVYPPANQLIQSKDSNFVFGSVGNGDASLTINGVLEPVWPNGSFMAWLANPPATDPVYHIVARAGADSASVDHPIKLAPPPDGVPAPRDTVTPISPARYAALIGPAAYPSDTDRVITGYALTGGIQRWFLIPETVVKVVGTKGSDAYVQLDSEQTIRIAQSDLRMLDSTTAPAQPNVASAFHLDSADEWTDIVIPVTQRPAYLVEEGPSNITLTLYNTKGPRNTQMPANGPAGSYLTSVAGFSEGPEMHYVLDLPGPVYGYQPLWEEGKFTFRVRKPPVIDPTQPLKGLTIAIDPGHPPIGATGPTGLWEPEATLAVGLKARDLLQAKGATVLMTRTTPDPVDLNLRPAMARRANAHAFVSIHLNAVPDGINPFRAQGTATYHYYLHSAPLAVAVQRAAVPQLGLPDNGVKRENFAVVRGTWMPSVLVEGAFIIMPDQEAALRTPEYQQRYAQGIVDGLEAYFRSLASAEK
;
A
#
# COMPACT_ATOMS: atom_id res chain seq x y z
N MET A 1 34.14 23.19 -9.77
CA MET A 1 33.26 23.59 -8.69
C MET A 1 31.87 23.86 -9.28
N LYS A 2 30.97 22.85 -9.27
CA LYS A 2 29.55 23.02 -9.54
C LYS A 2 28.84 22.11 -8.53
N THR A 3 28.19 22.74 -7.59
CA THR A 3 27.43 22.12 -6.49
C THR A 3 26.14 21.51 -7.01
N THR A 4 26.05 20.21 -7.01
CA THR A 4 24.83 19.46 -7.32
C THR A 4 23.97 19.40 -6.07
N ARG A 5 22.81 20.05 -6.07
CA ARG A 5 21.80 19.94 -5.03
C ARG A 5 21.07 18.59 -5.18
N PHE A 6 21.31 17.68 -4.25
CA PHE A 6 20.51 16.48 -4.10
C PHE A 6 19.16 16.84 -3.46
N LEU A 7 18.10 16.53 -4.17
CA LEU A 7 16.73 16.58 -3.66
C LEU A 7 16.55 15.43 -2.66
N ARG A 8 16.41 15.74 -1.38
CA ARG A 8 16.13 14.74 -0.34
C ARG A 8 14.63 14.39 -0.39
N TYR A 9 14.32 13.20 -0.85
CA TYR A 9 12.99 12.61 -0.66
C TYR A 9 12.89 12.11 0.78
N SER A 10 11.97 12.67 1.55
CA SER A 10 11.65 12.19 2.90
C SER A 10 10.82 10.91 2.79
N VAL A 11 11.42 9.79 3.17
CA VAL A 11 10.73 8.53 3.39
C VAL A 11 10.08 8.61 4.76
N VAL A 12 8.76 8.71 4.82
CA VAL A 12 8.01 8.53 6.06
C VAL A 12 7.75 7.02 6.22
N THR A 13 8.67 6.35 6.86
CA THR A 13 8.44 5.02 7.41
C THR A 13 7.67 5.19 8.72
N ALA A 14 6.55 4.48 8.87
CA ALA A 14 5.93 4.29 10.17
C ALA A 14 6.87 3.43 11.04
N ALA A 15 7.84 4.08 11.67
CA ALA A 15 8.67 3.44 12.67
C ALA A 15 7.98 3.56 14.02
N ALA A 16 7.72 2.44 14.66
CA ALA A 16 7.43 2.40 16.08
C ALA A 16 8.64 2.98 16.85
N VAL A 17 8.52 4.20 17.35
CA VAL A 17 9.54 4.83 18.16
C VAL A 17 9.34 4.36 19.60
N ALA A 18 10.24 3.51 20.08
CA ALA A 18 10.40 3.24 21.49
C ALA A 18 11.10 4.45 22.14
N ALA A 19 10.39 5.23 22.92
CA ALA A 19 10.97 6.32 23.70
C ALA A 19 11.58 5.78 25.00
N CYS A 20 12.87 6.03 25.20
CA CYS A 20 13.54 5.84 26.49
C CYS A 20 13.10 6.93 27.48
N ALA A 21 12.45 6.53 28.57
CA ALA A 21 12.13 7.41 29.69
C ALA A 21 13.18 7.26 30.82
N ALA A 22 13.61 8.40 31.36
CA ALA A 22 14.49 8.49 32.55
C ALA A 22 13.68 8.24 33.84
N PRO A 23 14.31 7.77 34.94
CA PRO A 23 13.59 7.40 36.15
C PRO A 23 13.14 8.60 36.98
N PRO A 24 12.00 8.52 37.69
CA PRO A 24 11.50 9.60 38.52
C PRO A 24 12.10 9.59 39.93
N ALA A 25 12.23 10.79 40.49
CA ALA A 25 12.64 11.04 41.86
C ALA A 25 11.50 10.73 42.86
N THR A 26 11.85 10.04 43.95
CA THR A 26 10.93 9.71 45.04
C THR A 26 10.62 10.91 45.92
N THR A 27 9.34 11.20 46.17
CA THR A 27 8.86 12.09 47.23
C THR A 27 7.87 11.34 48.15
N ALA A 28 7.97 11.64 49.45
CA ALA A 28 7.24 10.99 50.54
C ALA A 28 5.74 11.35 50.59
N PRO A 29 4.86 10.53 51.19
CA PRO A 29 3.42 10.70 51.13
C PRO A 29 2.85 11.73 52.11
N THR A 30 1.87 12.50 51.63
CA THR A 30 1.02 13.38 52.43
C THR A 30 -0.33 12.66 52.75
N PRO A 31 -0.98 12.89 53.91
CA PRO A 31 -2.16 12.13 54.31
C PRO A 31 -3.45 12.54 53.56
N GLU A 32 -4.31 11.55 53.34
CA GLU A 32 -5.60 11.64 52.63
C GLU A 32 -6.65 12.50 53.34
N PRO A 33 -7.40 13.31 52.63
CA PRO A 33 -8.73 13.78 53.06
C PRO A 33 -9.81 12.81 52.54
N GLY A 34 -10.78 12.51 53.39
CA GLY A 34 -11.88 11.57 53.12
C GLY A 34 -12.78 11.92 51.92
N PRO A 35 -13.67 10.98 51.53
CA PRO A 35 -14.34 11.02 50.22
C PRO A 35 -15.33 12.17 50.11
N VAL A 36 -14.99 13.12 49.28
CA VAL A 36 -15.93 14.11 48.74
C VAL A 36 -16.50 13.51 47.46
N ALA A 37 -17.83 13.43 47.35
CA ALA A 37 -18.49 13.02 46.13
C ALA A 37 -17.98 13.86 44.95
N PRO A 38 -17.61 13.24 43.82
CA PRO A 38 -17.08 14.00 42.69
C PRO A 38 -18.14 14.93 42.14
N ALA A 39 -17.79 16.21 42.04
CA ALA A 39 -18.57 17.16 41.25
C ALA A 39 -18.66 16.68 39.80
N PRO A 40 -19.79 16.85 39.11
CA PRO A 40 -19.88 16.50 37.69
C PRO A 40 -18.76 17.24 36.94
N PRO A 41 -18.07 16.54 36.03
CA PRO A 41 -16.97 17.16 35.26
C PRO A 41 -17.52 18.38 34.51
N PRO A 42 -16.75 19.46 34.40
CA PRO A 42 -17.16 20.65 33.65
C PRO A 42 -17.47 20.24 32.20
N ILE A 43 -18.62 20.71 31.69
CA ILE A 43 -18.96 20.57 30.28
C ILE A 43 -17.92 21.39 29.51
N VAL A 44 -16.92 20.71 28.90
CA VAL A 44 -15.96 21.35 28.02
C VAL A 44 -16.67 21.52 26.69
N GLU A 45 -17.13 22.74 26.41
CA GLU A 45 -17.67 23.08 25.11
C GLU A 45 -16.56 22.94 24.08
N ARG A 46 -16.57 21.85 23.28
CA ARG A 46 -15.66 21.72 22.13
C ARG A 46 -16.18 22.57 21.00
N ALA A 47 -15.25 23.16 20.27
CA ALA A 47 -15.56 23.98 19.10
C ALA A 47 -16.52 23.23 18.14
N PRO A 48 -17.43 23.95 17.48
CA PRO A 48 -18.40 23.39 16.56
C PRO A 48 -17.68 22.54 15.49
N VAL A 49 -18.44 21.61 14.92
CA VAL A 49 -18.03 20.78 13.76
C VAL A 49 -17.09 21.56 12.85
N PRO A 50 -15.92 20.99 12.45
CA PRO A 50 -15.08 21.61 11.42
C PRO A 50 -15.99 21.98 10.26
N SER A 51 -15.87 23.21 9.76
CA SER A 51 -16.71 23.75 8.70
C SER A 51 -16.92 22.70 7.60
N VAL A 52 -18.18 22.40 7.28
CA VAL A 52 -18.54 21.52 6.18
C VAL A 52 -17.71 21.92 4.96
N ASN A 53 -16.96 20.98 4.39
CA ASN A 53 -16.16 21.26 3.20
C ASN A 53 -17.12 21.62 2.05
N PRO A 54 -17.13 22.88 1.57
CA PRO A 54 -18.08 23.33 0.55
C PRO A 54 -17.90 22.65 -0.80
N SER A 55 -16.81 21.94 -0.99
CA SER A 55 -16.53 21.17 -2.22
C SER A 55 -17.21 19.79 -2.23
N LEU A 56 -17.69 19.32 -1.08
CA LEU A 56 -18.42 18.07 -0.98
C LEU A 56 -19.92 18.27 -1.22
N PRO A 57 -20.65 17.25 -1.69
CA PRO A 57 -22.11 17.26 -1.67
C PRO A 57 -22.64 17.51 -0.26
N GLU A 58 -23.79 18.16 -0.16
CA GLU A 58 -24.45 18.41 1.11
C GLU A 58 -24.78 17.09 1.82
N VAL A 59 -24.49 17.04 3.13
CA VAL A 59 -24.83 15.88 3.96
C VAL A 59 -26.36 15.87 4.14
N PRO A 60 -27.07 14.81 3.72
CA PRO A 60 -28.52 14.76 3.80
C PRO A 60 -28.99 14.80 5.25
N HIS A 61 -30.03 15.60 5.53
CA HIS A 61 -30.62 15.66 6.85
C HIS A 61 -31.54 14.45 7.11
N VAL A 62 -31.39 13.82 8.26
CA VAL A 62 -32.16 12.63 8.68
C VAL A 62 -32.83 12.93 10.01
N THR A 63 -34.15 12.82 10.04
CA THR A 63 -34.96 12.83 11.28
C THR A 63 -35.49 11.42 11.54
N GLY A 64 -35.22 10.87 12.71
CA GLY A 64 -35.65 9.51 13.06
C GLY A 64 -35.54 9.28 14.56
N PRO A 65 -35.96 8.11 15.05
CA PRO A 65 -35.76 7.75 16.44
C PRO A 65 -34.27 7.68 16.77
N LEU A 66 -33.91 8.03 18.01
CA LEU A 66 -32.55 7.88 18.50
C LEU A 66 -32.14 6.39 18.50
N ALA A 67 -31.04 6.08 17.81
CA ALA A 67 -30.47 4.75 17.71
C ALA A 67 -28.94 4.84 17.68
N ILE A 68 -28.31 4.76 18.85
CA ILE A 68 -26.85 4.84 18.95
C ILE A 68 -26.22 3.55 18.42
N LYS A 69 -25.42 3.68 17.37
CA LYS A 69 -24.61 2.60 16.80
C LYS A 69 -23.16 3.06 16.70
N VAL A 70 -22.27 2.47 17.50
CA VAL A 70 -20.83 2.67 17.37
C VAL A 70 -20.30 1.70 16.31
N VAL A 71 -19.66 2.25 15.28
CA VAL A 71 -19.00 1.46 14.22
C VAL A 71 -17.56 1.19 14.59
N TYR A 72 -16.89 2.19 15.15
CA TYR A 72 -15.52 2.05 15.61
C TYR A 72 -15.29 2.82 16.93
N PRO A 73 -14.51 2.22 17.86
CA PRO A 73 -14.01 0.84 17.82
C PRO A 73 -15.14 -0.17 18.00
N PRO A 74 -15.02 -1.41 17.49
CA PRO A 74 -15.93 -2.49 17.90
C PRO A 74 -15.91 -2.73 19.40
N ALA A 75 -17.02 -3.15 19.98
CA ALA A 75 -17.09 -3.44 21.42
C ALA A 75 -16.02 -4.46 21.83
N ASN A 76 -15.32 -4.20 22.94
CA ASN A 76 -14.21 -5.00 23.47
C ASN A 76 -12.97 -5.07 22.58
N GLN A 77 -12.83 -4.21 21.57
CA GLN A 77 -11.58 -4.10 20.81
C GLN A 77 -10.43 -3.64 21.70
N LEU A 78 -9.25 -4.21 21.48
CA LEU A 78 -8.02 -3.74 22.09
C LEU A 78 -7.52 -2.49 21.35
N ILE A 79 -7.52 -1.37 22.03
CA ILE A 79 -6.99 -0.09 21.53
C ILE A 79 -5.49 -0.02 21.77
N GLN A 80 -4.73 0.20 20.71
CA GLN A 80 -3.27 0.24 20.74
C GLN A 80 -2.71 1.63 21.16
N SER A 81 -3.51 2.68 21.00
CA SER A 81 -3.09 4.04 21.39
C SER A 81 -3.08 4.19 22.91
N LYS A 82 -2.10 4.97 23.42
CA LYS A 82 -1.93 5.18 24.87
C LYS A 82 -2.83 6.27 25.42
N ASP A 83 -3.01 7.38 24.68
CA ASP A 83 -3.56 8.62 25.24
C ASP A 83 -4.94 8.96 24.66
N SER A 84 -5.12 8.85 23.35
CA SER A 84 -6.33 9.27 22.65
C SER A 84 -6.65 8.36 21.48
N ASN A 85 -7.93 8.23 21.19
CA ASN A 85 -8.41 7.50 20.02
C ASN A 85 -9.65 8.18 19.43
N PHE A 86 -10.07 7.74 18.27
CA PHE A 86 -11.31 8.19 17.65
C PHE A 86 -12.44 7.18 17.87
N VAL A 87 -13.65 7.72 17.97
CA VAL A 87 -14.89 6.96 18.09
C VAL A 87 -15.87 7.51 17.06
N PHE A 88 -16.45 6.65 16.24
CA PHE A 88 -17.45 7.09 15.26
C PHE A 88 -18.59 6.10 15.08
N GLY A 89 -19.67 6.62 14.55
CA GLY A 89 -20.90 5.88 14.34
C GLY A 89 -22.08 6.78 14.00
N SER A 90 -23.28 6.38 14.39
CA SER A 90 -24.51 7.12 14.13
C SER A 90 -25.41 7.11 15.36
N VAL A 91 -26.17 8.20 15.55
CA VAL A 91 -27.25 8.33 16.54
C VAL A 91 -28.64 8.24 15.91
N GLY A 92 -28.73 8.13 14.57
CA GLY A 92 -29.98 7.96 13.82
C GLY A 92 -30.79 9.25 13.61
N ASN A 93 -30.35 10.38 14.16
CA ASN A 93 -31.07 11.65 14.10
C ASN A 93 -30.07 12.83 14.00
N GLY A 94 -30.17 13.64 12.94
CA GLY A 94 -29.28 14.77 12.70
C GLY A 94 -29.50 15.99 13.61
N ASP A 95 -30.66 16.05 14.31
CA ASP A 95 -30.95 17.11 15.29
C ASP A 95 -30.51 16.70 16.71
N ALA A 96 -29.91 15.55 16.88
CA ALA A 96 -29.48 15.06 18.18
C ALA A 96 -28.26 15.82 18.71
N SER A 97 -28.21 16.07 20.00
CA SER A 97 -26.99 16.35 20.74
C SER A 97 -26.38 15.05 21.22
N LEU A 98 -25.04 14.97 21.21
CA LEU A 98 -24.28 13.77 21.60
C LEU A 98 -23.25 14.13 22.65
N THR A 99 -23.16 13.34 23.71
CA THR A 99 -22.03 13.39 24.65
C THR A 99 -21.37 12.03 24.73
N ILE A 100 -20.03 12.02 24.77
CA ILE A 100 -19.22 10.83 25.04
C ILE A 100 -18.35 11.13 26.26
N ASN A 101 -18.49 10.33 27.32
CA ASN A 101 -17.85 10.57 28.63
C ASN A 101 -18.09 12.01 29.14
N GLY A 102 -19.28 12.56 28.92
CA GLY A 102 -19.64 13.92 29.33
C GLY A 102 -19.13 15.04 28.42
N VAL A 103 -18.35 14.75 27.39
CA VAL A 103 -17.86 15.72 26.40
C VAL A 103 -18.87 15.83 25.26
N LEU A 104 -19.28 17.05 24.93
CA LEU A 104 -20.19 17.32 23.80
C LEU A 104 -19.47 17.10 22.49
N GLU A 105 -20.00 16.21 21.65
CA GLU A 105 -19.43 15.86 20.35
C GLU A 105 -20.40 16.23 19.21
N PRO A 106 -19.86 16.59 18.03
CA PRO A 106 -20.69 17.00 16.90
C PRO A 106 -21.48 15.83 16.31
N VAL A 107 -22.71 16.10 15.89
CA VAL A 107 -23.54 15.21 15.09
C VAL A 107 -23.78 15.86 13.74
N TRP A 108 -23.52 15.13 12.65
CA TRP A 108 -23.78 15.60 11.30
C TRP A 108 -25.27 15.53 10.96
N PRO A 109 -25.76 16.25 9.94
CA PRO A 109 -27.18 16.24 9.57
C PRO A 109 -27.79 14.86 9.33
N ASN A 110 -27.01 13.89 8.90
CA ASN A 110 -27.45 12.49 8.70
C ASN A 110 -27.41 11.65 9.98
N GLY A 111 -27.16 12.25 11.14
CA GLY A 111 -27.08 11.56 12.43
C GLY A 111 -25.76 10.82 12.66
N SER A 112 -24.78 10.94 11.77
CA SER A 112 -23.45 10.36 12.00
C SER A 112 -22.63 11.23 12.94
N PHE A 113 -21.62 10.64 13.57
CA PHE A 113 -20.67 11.34 14.42
C PHE A 113 -19.24 10.80 14.25
N MET A 114 -18.27 11.66 14.52
CA MET A 114 -16.85 11.34 14.66
C MET A 114 -16.31 12.15 15.83
N ALA A 115 -15.72 11.49 16.81
CA ALA A 115 -15.11 12.10 17.98
C ALA A 115 -13.63 11.73 18.07
N TRP A 116 -12.80 12.66 18.52
CA TRP A 116 -11.40 12.44 18.89
C TRP A 116 -11.24 12.71 20.37
N LEU A 117 -11.08 11.66 21.16
CA LEU A 117 -11.18 11.71 22.63
C LEU A 117 -9.95 11.13 23.31
N ALA A 118 -9.71 11.55 24.55
CA ALA A 118 -8.84 10.80 25.44
C ALA A 118 -9.42 9.40 25.67
N ASN A 119 -8.54 8.40 25.77
CA ASN A 119 -8.97 7.05 26.15
C ASN A 119 -9.63 7.08 27.55
N PRO A 120 -10.68 6.30 27.79
CA PRO A 120 -11.24 6.16 29.12
C PRO A 120 -10.22 5.54 30.08
N PRO A 121 -10.36 5.75 31.41
CA PRO A 121 -9.41 5.22 32.38
C PRO A 121 -9.36 3.68 32.36
N ALA A 122 -8.19 3.10 32.58
CA ALA A 122 -8.01 1.64 32.58
C ALA A 122 -8.85 0.91 33.64
N THR A 123 -9.28 1.62 34.68
CA THR A 123 -10.18 1.11 35.73
C THR A 123 -11.62 1.02 35.30
N ASP A 124 -12.01 1.76 34.25
CA ASP A 124 -13.33 1.77 33.66
C ASP A 124 -13.19 2.05 32.13
N PRO A 125 -12.79 1.05 31.34
CA PRO A 125 -12.48 1.23 29.93
C PRO A 125 -13.75 1.23 29.07
N VAL A 126 -14.65 2.19 29.33
CA VAL A 126 -15.97 2.30 28.72
C VAL A 126 -16.16 3.72 28.17
N TYR A 127 -16.69 3.82 26.95
CA TYR A 127 -17.25 5.08 26.44
C TYR A 127 -18.73 5.13 26.81
N HIS A 128 -19.10 6.07 27.72
CA HIS A 128 -20.48 6.38 28.07
C HIS A 128 -21.05 7.35 27.05
N ILE A 129 -21.93 6.87 26.19
CA ILE A 129 -22.45 7.65 25.05
C ILE A 129 -23.91 7.96 25.31
N VAL A 130 -24.28 9.25 25.25
CA VAL A 130 -25.66 9.71 25.45
C VAL A 130 -26.06 10.62 24.30
N ALA A 131 -27.17 10.31 23.64
CA ALA A 131 -27.78 11.12 22.60
C ALA A 131 -29.15 11.66 23.09
N ARG A 132 -29.48 12.90 22.73
CA ARG A 132 -30.77 13.55 23.07
C ARG A 132 -31.32 14.28 21.87
N ALA A 133 -32.64 14.18 21.64
CA ALA A 133 -33.36 14.92 20.63
C ALA A 133 -34.74 15.36 21.20
N GLY A 134 -34.92 16.64 21.47
CA GLY A 134 -36.11 17.13 22.18
C GLY A 134 -36.26 16.50 23.55
N ALA A 135 -37.36 15.77 23.77
CA ALA A 135 -37.65 15.05 25.02
C ALA A 135 -37.04 13.63 25.04
N ASP A 136 -36.61 13.12 23.90
CA ASP A 136 -36.09 11.75 23.78
C ASP A 136 -34.62 11.68 24.17
N SER A 137 -34.24 10.57 24.81
CA SER A 137 -32.85 10.28 25.19
C SER A 137 -32.54 8.80 24.97
N ALA A 138 -31.35 8.52 24.46
CA ALA A 138 -30.80 7.17 24.36
C ALA A 138 -29.39 7.17 24.95
N SER A 139 -28.99 6.04 25.56
CA SER A 139 -27.63 5.88 26.08
C SER A 139 -27.11 4.47 25.80
N VAL A 140 -25.79 4.37 25.65
CA VAL A 140 -25.08 3.10 25.52
C VAL A 140 -23.74 3.18 26.23
N ASP A 141 -23.41 2.14 26.98
CA ASP A 141 -22.09 1.91 27.53
C ASP A 141 -21.30 1.02 26.55
N HIS A 142 -20.26 1.58 25.97
CA HIS A 142 -19.49 0.92 24.92
C HIS A 142 -18.11 0.51 25.43
N PRO A 143 -17.91 -0.78 25.82
CA PRO A 143 -16.68 -1.25 26.42
C PRO A 143 -15.57 -1.41 25.38
N ILE A 144 -14.35 -1.07 25.76
CA ILE A 144 -13.12 -1.31 25.00
C ILE A 144 -12.10 -2.06 25.89
N LYS A 145 -10.99 -2.45 25.32
CA LYS A 145 -9.80 -2.91 26.05
C LYS A 145 -8.65 -1.96 25.77
N LEU A 146 -7.90 -1.61 26.79
CA LEU A 146 -6.67 -0.82 26.64
C LEU A 146 -5.47 -1.73 26.72
N ALA A 147 -4.46 -1.47 25.87
CA ALA A 147 -3.19 -2.17 25.98
C ALA A 147 -2.62 -1.91 27.38
N PRO A 148 -2.16 -2.94 28.11
CA PRO A 148 -1.49 -2.72 29.39
C PRO A 148 -0.28 -1.80 29.18
N PRO A 149 0.09 -0.98 30.18
CA PRO A 149 1.36 -0.28 30.13
C PRO A 149 2.45 -1.30 29.80
N PRO A 150 3.45 -0.97 28.99
CA PRO A 150 4.55 -1.90 28.76
C PRO A 150 5.16 -2.22 30.13
N ASP A 151 5.02 -3.48 30.52
CA ASP A 151 5.72 -3.98 31.69
C ASP A 151 7.19 -3.59 31.49
N GLY A 152 7.81 -2.97 32.50
CA GLY A 152 9.19 -2.49 32.41
C GLY A 152 10.25 -3.61 32.29
N VAL A 153 9.80 -4.81 31.96
CA VAL A 153 10.64 -5.93 31.53
C VAL A 153 10.99 -5.65 30.05
N PRO A 154 12.26 -5.37 29.72
CA PRO A 154 12.67 -5.31 28.31
C PRO A 154 12.20 -6.61 27.65
N ALA A 155 11.46 -6.50 26.54
CA ALA A 155 11.18 -7.67 25.74
C ALA A 155 12.48 -8.45 25.56
N PRO A 156 12.48 -9.80 25.72
CA PRO A 156 13.70 -10.60 25.55
C PRO A 156 14.36 -10.11 24.27
N ARG A 157 15.67 -9.76 24.33
CA ARG A 157 16.38 -9.35 23.12
C ARG A 157 16.28 -10.51 22.16
N ASP A 158 15.38 -10.36 21.23
CA ASP A 158 15.09 -11.34 20.20
C ASP A 158 16.33 -11.44 19.31
N THR A 159 17.24 -12.34 19.69
CA THR A 159 18.55 -12.52 19.04
C THR A 159 18.39 -13.51 17.90
N VAL A 160 19.17 -13.30 16.85
CA VAL A 160 19.24 -14.26 15.74
C VAL A 160 19.77 -15.59 16.27
N THR A 161 19.02 -16.65 16.11
CA THR A 161 19.47 -18.03 16.38
C THR A 161 20.16 -18.54 15.12
N PRO A 162 21.48 -18.76 15.14
CA PRO A 162 22.21 -19.25 13.98
C PRO A 162 21.85 -20.70 13.66
N ILE A 163 21.82 -21.01 12.38
CA ILE A 163 21.67 -22.39 11.87
C ILE A 163 23.05 -22.87 11.39
N SER A 164 23.64 -23.86 12.10
CA SER A 164 24.93 -24.42 11.76
C SER A 164 24.88 -25.97 11.80
N PRO A 165 25.24 -26.66 10.71
CA PRO A 165 25.56 -26.10 9.40
C PRO A 165 24.35 -25.41 8.75
N ALA A 166 24.61 -24.39 7.91
CA ALA A 166 23.58 -23.71 7.16
C ALA A 166 22.77 -24.70 6.30
N ARG A 167 21.49 -24.43 6.14
CA ARG A 167 20.55 -25.27 5.37
C ARG A 167 20.10 -24.57 4.11
N TYR A 168 19.58 -25.32 3.15
CA TYR A 168 18.99 -24.77 1.95
C TYR A 168 17.46 -24.83 2.02
N ALA A 169 16.82 -23.87 1.40
CA ALA A 169 15.36 -23.82 1.26
C ALA A 169 14.98 -23.32 -0.14
N ALA A 170 13.87 -23.82 -0.65
CA ALA A 170 13.21 -23.26 -1.83
C ALA A 170 12.22 -22.19 -1.37
N LEU A 171 12.14 -21.09 -2.12
CA LEU A 171 11.14 -20.04 -1.92
C LEU A 171 9.80 -20.51 -2.48
N ILE A 172 8.79 -20.70 -1.64
CA ILE A 172 7.49 -21.24 -2.08
C ILE A 172 6.33 -20.27 -1.88
N GLY A 173 6.47 -19.34 -0.94
CA GLY A 173 5.34 -18.61 -0.41
C GLY A 173 4.29 -19.49 0.32
N PRO A 174 3.24 -18.91 0.93
CA PRO A 174 2.19 -19.68 1.60
C PRO A 174 1.50 -20.65 0.64
N ALA A 175 1.26 -21.87 1.12
CA ALA A 175 0.66 -22.97 0.36
C ALA A 175 -0.75 -22.70 -0.20
N ALA A 176 -1.42 -21.62 0.23
CA ALA A 176 -2.78 -21.29 -0.17
C ALA A 176 -2.88 -20.45 -1.46
N TYR A 177 -1.75 -20.08 -2.08
CA TYR A 177 -1.81 -19.25 -3.28
C TYR A 177 -1.90 -20.09 -4.55
N PRO A 178 -2.86 -19.77 -5.45
CA PRO A 178 -2.90 -20.36 -6.78
C PRO A 178 -1.57 -20.12 -7.53
N SER A 179 -1.13 -21.11 -8.31
CA SER A 179 0.12 -21.04 -9.07
C SER A 179 0.14 -19.94 -10.15
N ASP A 180 -1.01 -19.35 -10.41
CA ASP A 180 -1.24 -18.34 -11.44
C ASP A 180 -1.38 -16.90 -10.91
N THR A 181 -1.02 -16.66 -9.65
CA THR A 181 -0.98 -15.32 -9.06
C THR A 181 0.36 -14.63 -9.34
N ASP A 182 0.38 -13.28 -9.33
CA ASP A 182 1.61 -12.48 -9.43
C ASP A 182 2.34 -12.41 -8.07
N ARG A 183 2.45 -13.55 -7.41
CA ARG A 183 3.13 -13.61 -6.14
C ARG A 183 4.64 -13.57 -6.32
N VAL A 184 5.24 -12.62 -5.63
CA VAL A 184 6.69 -12.56 -5.41
C VAL A 184 7.00 -12.76 -3.93
N ILE A 185 8.10 -13.46 -3.64
CA ILE A 185 8.58 -13.60 -2.26
C ILE A 185 9.34 -12.35 -1.88
N THR A 186 8.87 -11.68 -0.82
CA THR A 186 9.44 -10.40 -0.40
C THR A 186 10.60 -10.59 0.55
N GLY A 187 11.76 -10.05 0.18
CA GLY A 187 12.95 -9.97 1.02
C GLY A 187 13.13 -8.58 1.64
N TYR A 188 13.56 -8.55 2.90
CA TYR A 188 13.77 -7.33 3.68
C TYR A 188 15.24 -7.13 3.99
N ALA A 189 15.69 -5.88 4.01
CA ALA A 189 17.00 -5.53 4.55
C ALA A 189 17.11 -5.91 6.03
N LEU A 190 18.33 -6.22 6.49
CA LEU A 190 18.56 -6.61 7.89
C LEU A 190 18.25 -5.48 8.87
N THR A 191 18.47 -4.24 8.45
CA THR A 191 18.16 -3.03 9.22
C THR A 191 17.16 -2.17 8.46
N GLY A 192 16.31 -1.44 9.19
CA GLY A 192 15.36 -0.48 8.62
C GLY A 192 14.08 -1.06 8.04
N GLY A 193 13.90 -2.39 7.98
CA GLY A 193 12.66 -3.04 7.56
C GLY A 193 12.25 -2.78 6.09
N ILE A 194 13.17 -2.31 5.24
CA ILE A 194 12.89 -1.97 3.85
C ILE A 194 12.76 -3.25 3.03
N GLN A 195 11.63 -3.37 2.33
CA GLN A 195 11.41 -4.40 1.31
C GLN A 195 12.16 -3.97 0.04
N ARG A 196 13.02 -4.83 -0.45
CA ARG A 196 13.85 -4.50 -1.62
C ARG A 196 13.95 -5.63 -2.64
N TRP A 197 13.87 -6.87 -2.18
CA TRP A 197 13.95 -8.05 -3.05
C TRP A 197 12.57 -8.62 -3.29
N PHE A 198 12.26 -8.93 -4.55
CA PHE A 198 11.00 -9.52 -4.98
C PHE A 198 11.34 -10.74 -5.83
N LEU A 199 11.55 -11.86 -5.14
CA LEU A 199 12.10 -13.07 -5.71
C LEU A 199 11.00 -13.98 -6.28
N ILE A 200 11.31 -14.68 -7.37
CA ILE A 200 10.38 -15.64 -7.96
C ILE A 200 10.37 -16.96 -7.17
N PRO A 201 9.24 -17.68 -7.13
CA PRO A 201 9.13 -18.96 -6.46
C PRO A 201 10.16 -19.99 -6.99
N GLU A 202 10.45 -21.00 -6.17
CA GLU A 202 11.41 -22.09 -6.43
C GLU A 202 12.88 -21.64 -6.59
N THR A 203 13.21 -20.38 -6.30
CA THR A 203 14.59 -19.96 -6.10
C THR A 203 15.15 -20.62 -4.85
N VAL A 204 16.30 -21.30 -4.97
CA VAL A 204 16.95 -21.95 -3.82
C VAL A 204 17.90 -20.98 -3.14
N VAL A 205 17.76 -20.87 -1.82
CA VAL A 205 18.50 -19.93 -0.97
C VAL A 205 19.12 -20.63 0.23
N LYS A 206 20.17 -20.03 0.81
CA LYS A 206 20.89 -20.58 1.97
C LYS A 206 20.38 -19.90 3.25
N VAL A 207 19.80 -20.69 4.17
CA VAL A 207 19.29 -20.22 5.46
C VAL A 207 20.39 -20.34 6.51
N VAL A 208 20.78 -19.22 7.10
CA VAL A 208 21.91 -19.10 8.06
C VAL A 208 21.46 -18.81 9.48
N GLY A 209 20.18 -18.46 9.70
CA GLY A 209 19.64 -18.20 11.02
C GLY A 209 18.14 -17.91 10.98
N THR A 210 17.54 -17.82 12.16
CA THR A 210 16.13 -17.43 12.34
C THR A 210 15.99 -16.43 13.48
N LYS A 211 14.94 -15.61 13.43
CA LYS A 211 14.55 -14.69 14.50
C LYS A 211 13.05 -14.43 14.43
N GLY A 212 12.30 -14.86 15.44
CA GLY A 212 10.85 -14.78 15.44
C GLY A 212 10.26 -15.51 14.22
N SER A 213 9.46 -14.83 13.41
CA SER A 213 8.89 -15.36 12.15
C SER A 213 9.82 -15.24 10.93
N ASP A 214 10.99 -14.60 11.08
CA ASP A 214 11.91 -14.35 9.99
C ASP A 214 13.01 -15.41 9.89
N ALA A 215 13.38 -15.77 8.67
CA ALA A 215 14.62 -16.47 8.36
C ALA A 215 15.64 -15.47 7.80
N TYR A 216 16.89 -15.66 8.19
CA TYR A 216 18.05 -14.94 7.66
C TYR A 216 18.62 -15.76 6.52
N VAL A 217 18.52 -15.19 5.34
CA VAL A 217 18.81 -15.87 4.07
C VAL A 217 20.00 -15.21 3.40
N GLN A 218 21.02 -16.01 3.15
CA GLN A 218 22.22 -15.58 2.45
C GLN A 218 22.01 -15.78 0.94
N LEU A 219 22.04 -14.70 0.16
CA LEU A 219 21.92 -14.71 -1.29
C LEU A 219 23.28 -15.03 -1.94
N ASP A 220 24.37 -14.49 -1.35
CA ASP A 220 25.77 -14.77 -1.69
C ASP A 220 26.68 -14.59 -0.47
N SER A 221 28.00 -14.44 -0.65
CA SER A 221 28.98 -14.26 0.45
C SER A 221 28.86 -12.89 1.14
N GLU A 222 28.25 -11.90 0.49
CA GLU A 222 28.23 -10.50 0.95
C GLU A 222 26.81 -10.05 1.35
N GLN A 223 25.77 -10.62 0.69
CA GLN A 223 24.39 -10.20 0.88
C GLN A 223 23.58 -11.21 1.68
N THR A 224 23.09 -10.75 2.84
CA THR A 224 22.08 -11.48 3.65
C THR A 224 20.84 -10.62 3.78
N ILE A 225 19.67 -11.25 3.68
CA ILE A 225 18.35 -10.62 3.77
C ILE A 225 17.46 -11.36 4.76
N ARG A 226 16.30 -10.81 5.10
CA ARG A 226 15.26 -11.49 5.87
C ARG A 226 14.10 -11.87 4.96
N ILE A 227 13.59 -13.09 5.12
CA ILE A 227 12.40 -13.60 4.44
C ILE A 227 11.51 -14.26 5.50
N ALA A 228 10.19 -14.19 5.36
CA ALA A 228 9.29 -14.89 6.28
C ALA A 228 9.53 -16.41 6.23
N GLN A 229 9.61 -17.07 7.38
CA GLN A 229 9.80 -18.54 7.43
C GLN A 229 8.67 -19.29 6.73
N SER A 230 7.46 -18.75 6.74
CA SER A 230 6.30 -19.29 6.01
C SER A 230 6.49 -19.35 4.49
N ASP A 231 7.42 -18.56 3.96
CA ASP A 231 7.70 -18.50 2.52
C ASP A 231 8.82 -19.45 2.10
N LEU A 232 9.28 -20.30 3.01
CA LEU A 232 10.40 -21.24 2.80
C LEU A 232 9.96 -22.69 2.94
N ARG A 233 10.35 -23.54 1.99
CA ARG A 233 10.33 -24.98 2.11
C ARG A 233 11.76 -25.49 2.29
N MET A 234 12.09 -25.94 3.50
CA MET A 234 13.42 -26.48 3.79
C MET A 234 13.71 -27.71 2.91
N LEU A 235 14.90 -27.76 2.34
CA LEU A 235 15.38 -28.88 1.53
C LEU A 235 16.18 -29.84 2.41
N ASP A 236 16.27 -31.09 1.96
CA ASP A 236 17.15 -32.08 2.60
C ASP A 236 18.60 -31.63 2.48
N SER A 237 19.41 -31.91 3.49
CA SER A 237 20.81 -31.49 3.57
C SER A 237 21.69 -31.99 2.42
N THR A 238 21.24 -33.03 1.71
CA THR A 238 21.92 -33.60 0.55
C THR A 238 21.64 -32.87 -0.77
N THR A 239 20.69 -31.95 -0.78
CA THR A 239 20.24 -31.26 -2.01
C THR A 239 20.84 -29.82 -2.09
N ALA A 240 22.09 -29.66 -1.66
CA ALA A 240 22.77 -28.36 -1.86
C ALA A 240 22.93 -28.11 -3.36
N PRO A 241 22.44 -26.96 -3.87
CA PRO A 241 22.62 -26.59 -5.27
C PRO A 241 24.11 -26.41 -5.58
N ALA A 242 24.49 -26.69 -6.83
CA ALA A 242 25.85 -26.40 -7.28
C ALA A 242 26.16 -24.91 -7.04
N GLN A 243 27.28 -24.63 -6.39
CA GLN A 243 27.70 -23.27 -6.04
C GLN A 243 29.07 -22.99 -6.66
N PRO A 244 29.30 -21.83 -7.24
CA PRO A 244 28.36 -20.75 -7.56
C PRO A 244 27.49 -21.07 -8.78
N ASN A 245 26.40 -20.29 -8.99
CA ASN A 245 25.67 -20.26 -10.24
C ASN A 245 26.58 -19.73 -11.36
N VAL A 246 26.40 -20.22 -12.60
CA VAL A 246 27.22 -19.80 -13.75
C VAL A 246 26.30 -19.25 -14.83
N ALA A 247 26.49 -17.99 -15.20
CA ALA A 247 25.85 -17.35 -16.34
C ALA A 247 26.75 -17.49 -17.57
N SER A 248 26.15 -17.85 -18.70
CA SER A 248 26.79 -17.77 -20.04
C SER A 248 26.56 -16.40 -20.67
N ALA A 249 27.08 -16.20 -21.89
CA ALA A 249 26.79 -15.00 -22.66
C ALA A 249 25.27 -14.85 -22.89
N PHE A 250 24.75 -13.66 -22.64
CA PHE A 250 23.35 -13.36 -22.91
C PHE A 250 23.12 -13.10 -24.40
N HIS A 251 21.88 -13.22 -24.84
CA HIS A 251 21.44 -12.74 -26.15
C HIS A 251 20.15 -11.94 -26.01
N LEU A 252 19.82 -11.17 -27.03
CA LEU A 252 18.61 -10.37 -27.06
C LEU A 252 17.64 -10.94 -28.08
N ASP A 253 16.38 -11.00 -27.69
CA ASP A 253 15.23 -11.24 -28.55
C ASP A 253 14.31 -10.01 -28.48
N SER A 254 13.78 -9.55 -29.62
CA SER A 254 12.88 -8.40 -29.65
C SER A 254 11.58 -8.76 -30.35
N ALA A 255 10.46 -8.45 -29.71
CA ALA A 255 9.12 -8.51 -30.25
C ALA A 255 8.51 -7.10 -30.37
N ASP A 256 7.29 -6.98 -30.84
CA ASP A 256 6.65 -5.67 -31.03
C ASP A 256 6.50 -4.91 -29.70
N GLU A 257 6.15 -5.61 -28.61
CA GLU A 257 5.82 -5.00 -27.32
C GLU A 257 6.94 -5.07 -26.28
N TRP A 258 8.01 -5.87 -26.51
CA TRP A 258 9.08 -6.07 -25.53
C TRP A 258 10.42 -6.43 -26.14
N THR A 259 11.45 -6.31 -25.32
CA THR A 259 12.80 -6.82 -25.60
C THR A 259 13.22 -7.72 -24.45
N ASP A 260 13.64 -8.94 -24.76
CA ASP A 260 14.11 -9.93 -23.81
C ASP A 260 15.62 -9.97 -23.75
N ILE A 261 16.17 -9.94 -22.55
CA ILE A 261 17.55 -10.29 -22.26
C ILE A 261 17.53 -11.72 -21.73
N VAL A 262 17.93 -12.66 -22.57
CA VAL A 262 17.96 -14.08 -22.22
C VAL A 262 19.35 -14.44 -21.70
N ILE A 263 19.42 -14.86 -20.46
CA ILE A 263 20.65 -15.17 -19.74
C ILE A 263 20.62 -16.66 -19.39
N PRO A 264 21.36 -17.53 -20.12
CA PRO A 264 21.48 -18.92 -19.73
C PRO A 264 22.27 -19.00 -18.42
N VAL A 265 21.64 -19.60 -17.40
CA VAL A 265 22.25 -19.81 -16.07
C VAL A 265 22.05 -21.24 -15.61
N THR A 266 22.96 -21.76 -14.79
CA THR A 266 22.93 -23.17 -14.36
C THR A 266 21.78 -23.49 -13.42
N GLN A 267 21.24 -22.47 -12.72
CA GLN A 267 20.10 -22.63 -11.82
C GLN A 267 19.38 -21.29 -11.66
N ARG A 268 18.14 -21.31 -11.16
CA ARG A 268 17.35 -20.11 -10.92
C ARG A 268 18.04 -19.17 -9.93
N PRO A 269 18.44 -17.95 -10.33
CA PRO A 269 19.20 -17.04 -9.48
C PRO A 269 18.29 -16.28 -8.50
N ALA A 270 18.82 -15.94 -7.33
CA ALA A 270 18.32 -14.80 -6.60
C ALA A 270 18.77 -13.51 -7.30
N TYR A 271 17.93 -12.50 -7.34
CA TYR A 271 18.22 -11.28 -8.09
C TYR A 271 17.72 -10.03 -7.41
N LEU A 272 18.24 -8.87 -7.85
CA LEU A 272 17.75 -7.53 -7.54
C LEU A 272 17.57 -6.76 -8.83
N VAL A 273 16.49 -5.96 -8.90
CA VAL A 273 16.27 -4.98 -9.99
C VAL A 273 16.23 -3.60 -9.40
N GLU A 274 17.05 -2.71 -9.93
CA GLU A 274 17.09 -1.30 -9.56
C GLU A 274 16.81 -0.44 -10.78
N GLU A 275 15.80 0.43 -10.65
CA GLU A 275 15.38 1.34 -11.72
C GLU A 275 16.06 2.70 -11.59
N GLY A 276 16.62 3.17 -12.68
CA GLY A 276 16.95 4.57 -12.89
C GLY A 276 15.95 5.26 -13.81
N PRO A 277 16.19 6.54 -14.16
CA PRO A 277 15.29 7.29 -15.03
C PRO A 277 15.10 6.67 -16.43
N SER A 278 16.18 6.14 -16.99
CA SER A 278 16.21 5.52 -18.33
C SER A 278 17.15 4.32 -18.39
N ASN A 279 17.37 3.67 -17.26
CA ASN A 279 18.17 2.44 -17.21
C ASN A 279 17.60 1.48 -16.14
N ILE A 280 17.99 0.23 -16.25
CA ILE A 280 17.72 -0.81 -15.27
C ILE A 280 19.04 -1.51 -14.95
N THR A 281 19.34 -1.68 -13.67
CA THR A 281 20.41 -2.56 -13.21
C THR A 281 19.81 -3.85 -12.67
N LEU A 282 20.19 -4.96 -13.29
CA LEU A 282 19.85 -6.31 -12.84
C LEU A 282 21.09 -6.93 -12.21
N THR A 283 21.00 -7.30 -10.94
CA THR A 283 22.03 -8.03 -10.20
C THR A 283 21.59 -9.48 -10.00
N LEU A 284 22.42 -10.44 -10.38
CA LEU A 284 22.24 -11.86 -10.08
C LEU A 284 23.23 -12.28 -9.00
N TYR A 285 22.69 -12.65 -7.82
CA TYR A 285 23.50 -13.04 -6.66
C TYR A 285 24.13 -14.41 -6.81
N ASN A 286 25.29 -14.60 -6.21
CA ASN A 286 26.07 -15.86 -6.22
C ASN A 286 26.21 -16.43 -7.64
N THR A 287 26.44 -15.56 -8.62
CA THR A 287 26.49 -15.89 -10.03
C THR A 287 27.79 -15.40 -10.63
N LYS A 288 28.55 -16.31 -11.22
CA LYS A 288 29.74 -16.00 -12.01
C LYS A 288 29.39 -15.98 -13.49
N GLY A 289 30.01 -15.06 -14.23
CA GLY A 289 29.78 -14.92 -15.65
C GLY A 289 30.99 -14.32 -16.39
N PRO A 290 30.85 -13.99 -17.67
CA PRO A 290 31.88 -13.31 -18.44
C PRO A 290 32.27 -11.99 -17.77
N ARG A 291 33.56 -11.66 -17.71
CA ARG A 291 34.07 -10.47 -17.03
C ARG A 291 33.57 -9.15 -17.63
N ASN A 292 33.42 -9.11 -18.94
CA ASN A 292 32.85 -7.96 -19.65
C ASN A 292 32.16 -8.49 -20.91
N THR A 293 30.86 -8.29 -21.00
CA THR A 293 30.08 -8.47 -22.22
C THR A 293 29.39 -7.16 -22.53
N GLN A 294 29.62 -6.65 -23.74
CA GLN A 294 28.87 -5.48 -24.21
C GLN A 294 28.13 -5.88 -25.47
N MET A 295 26.89 -5.45 -25.56
CA MET A 295 26.20 -5.47 -26.83
C MET A 295 26.65 -4.28 -27.68
N PRO A 296 26.82 -4.49 -29.02
CA PRO A 296 26.93 -3.38 -29.95
C PRO A 296 25.74 -2.44 -29.79
N ALA A 297 25.94 -1.14 -30.01
CA ALA A 297 24.92 -0.10 -29.96
C ALA A 297 23.72 -0.35 -30.91
N ASN A 298 23.80 -1.33 -31.79
CA ASN A 298 22.75 -1.77 -32.70
C ASN A 298 22.23 -3.15 -32.23
N GLY A 299 21.39 -3.16 -31.20
CA GLY A 299 20.63 -4.37 -30.82
C GLY A 299 19.76 -4.89 -31.97
N PRO A 300 19.04 -6.03 -31.79
CA PRO A 300 18.12 -6.52 -32.79
C PRO A 300 17.14 -5.44 -33.20
N ALA A 301 16.74 -5.44 -34.49
CA ALA A 301 15.79 -4.46 -35.02
C ALA A 301 14.55 -4.38 -34.13
N GLY A 302 14.14 -3.17 -33.78
CA GLY A 302 13.02 -2.94 -32.87
C GLY A 302 13.32 -3.10 -31.39
N SER A 303 14.57 -3.27 -30.95
CA SER A 303 14.95 -3.32 -29.54
C SER A 303 14.61 -2.00 -28.83
N TYR A 304 14.07 -2.10 -27.60
CA TYR A 304 13.88 -0.95 -26.68
C TYR A 304 15.10 -0.76 -25.77
N LEU A 305 16.28 -1.24 -26.19
CA LEU A 305 17.52 -1.07 -25.47
C LEU A 305 18.53 -0.36 -26.37
N THR A 306 19.21 0.65 -25.83
CA THR A 306 20.30 1.35 -26.51
C THR A 306 21.63 0.67 -26.22
N SER A 307 21.81 0.08 -25.04
CA SER A 307 22.97 -0.72 -24.69
C SER A 307 22.63 -1.76 -23.61
N VAL A 308 23.42 -2.83 -23.55
CA VAL A 308 23.48 -3.77 -22.45
C VAL A 308 24.92 -4.05 -22.11
N ALA A 309 25.33 -3.78 -20.88
CA ALA A 309 26.64 -4.11 -20.35
C ALA A 309 26.51 -5.18 -19.25
N GLY A 310 27.20 -6.31 -19.39
CA GLY A 310 27.28 -7.35 -18.37
C GLY A 310 28.68 -7.41 -17.78
N PHE A 311 28.82 -7.44 -16.46
CA PHE A 311 30.10 -7.55 -15.75
C PHE A 311 29.96 -8.27 -14.43
N SER A 312 31.03 -8.97 -14.02
CA SER A 312 31.10 -9.61 -12.69
C SER A 312 31.81 -8.71 -11.70
N GLU A 313 31.22 -8.56 -10.52
CA GLU A 313 31.79 -7.87 -9.37
C GLU A 313 31.61 -8.73 -8.11
N GLY A 314 32.71 -9.12 -7.46
CA GLY A 314 32.67 -10.01 -6.32
C GLY A 314 31.93 -11.35 -6.63
N PRO A 315 30.93 -11.71 -5.83
CA PRO A 315 30.12 -12.92 -6.06
C PRO A 315 28.93 -12.68 -7.00
N GLU A 316 28.81 -11.51 -7.60
CA GLU A 316 27.63 -11.05 -8.34
C GLU A 316 27.90 -10.90 -9.84
N MET A 317 26.86 -11.08 -10.64
CA MET A 317 26.83 -10.74 -12.05
C MET A 317 25.82 -9.62 -12.28
N HIS A 318 26.29 -8.50 -12.84
CA HIS A 318 25.49 -7.32 -13.10
C HIS A 318 25.20 -7.17 -14.58
N TYR A 319 23.99 -6.68 -14.88
CA TYR A 319 23.59 -6.26 -16.23
C TYR A 319 22.99 -4.85 -16.13
N VAL A 320 23.62 -3.91 -16.80
CA VAL A 320 23.10 -2.53 -16.93
C VAL A 320 22.48 -2.40 -18.31
N LEU A 321 21.20 -2.08 -18.31
CA LEU A 321 20.37 -1.93 -19.49
C LEU A 321 20.01 -0.46 -19.67
N ASP A 322 20.52 0.18 -20.73
CA ASP A 322 20.14 1.54 -21.07
C ASP A 322 18.98 1.55 -22.06
N LEU A 323 18.01 2.42 -21.83
CA LEU A 323 16.81 2.58 -22.62
C LEU A 323 16.79 3.94 -23.34
N PRO A 324 16.12 4.05 -24.50
CA PRO A 324 16.00 5.33 -25.21
C PRO A 324 15.08 6.34 -24.50
N GLY A 325 14.31 5.89 -23.52
CA GLY A 325 13.34 6.67 -22.74
C GLY A 325 13.14 6.10 -21.34
N PRO A 326 12.09 6.52 -20.63
CA PRO A 326 11.83 6.05 -19.27
C PRO A 326 11.51 4.56 -19.25
N VAL A 327 11.81 3.92 -18.11
CA VAL A 327 11.33 2.57 -17.84
C VAL A 327 9.80 2.58 -17.88
N TYR A 328 9.19 1.67 -18.65
CA TYR A 328 7.74 1.53 -18.73
C TYR A 328 7.22 0.33 -17.97
N GLY A 329 7.96 -0.78 -18.03
CA GLY A 329 7.66 -2.01 -17.31
C GLY A 329 8.67 -3.10 -17.65
N TYR A 330 8.67 -4.16 -16.85
CA TYR A 330 9.53 -5.32 -17.07
C TYR A 330 8.98 -6.54 -16.32
N GLN A 331 9.51 -7.71 -16.66
CA GLN A 331 9.19 -8.96 -15.98
C GLN A 331 10.40 -9.90 -15.94
N PRO A 332 10.88 -10.29 -14.75
CA PRO A 332 11.80 -11.41 -14.60
C PRO A 332 11.05 -12.72 -14.80
N LEU A 333 11.59 -13.60 -15.64
CA LEU A 333 11.00 -14.89 -15.99
C LEU A 333 12.03 -16.00 -15.80
N TRP A 334 11.55 -17.20 -15.47
CA TRP A 334 12.32 -18.43 -15.49
C TRP A 334 11.62 -19.45 -16.37
N GLU A 335 12.14 -19.64 -17.55
CA GLU A 335 11.56 -20.52 -18.55
C GLU A 335 12.65 -21.40 -19.17
N GLU A 336 12.38 -22.69 -19.32
CA GLU A 336 13.26 -23.64 -19.98
C GLU A 336 14.73 -23.65 -19.48
N GLY A 337 14.94 -23.42 -18.19
CA GLY A 337 16.28 -23.35 -17.59
C GLY A 337 17.07 -22.09 -17.90
N LYS A 338 16.41 -21.03 -18.37
CA LYS A 338 17.00 -19.72 -18.65
C LYS A 338 16.34 -18.64 -17.78
N PHE A 339 17.13 -17.68 -17.35
CA PHE A 339 16.61 -16.46 -16.75
C PHE A 339 16.40 -15.44 -17.85
N THR A 340 15.16 -15.05 -18.09
CA THR A 340 14.80 -14.03 -19.07
C THR A 340 14.35 -12.77 -18.35
N PHE A 341 15.01 -11.67 -18.63
CA PHE A 341 14.58 -10.36 -18.15
C PHE A 341 13.91 -9.62 -19.31
N ARG A 342 12.58 -9.56 -19.25
CA ARG A 342 11.74 -8.93 -20.28
C ARG A 342 11.53 -7.45 -19.98
N VAL A 343 11.92 -6.59 -20.88
CA VAL A 343 11.67 -5.13 -20.79
C VAL A 343 10.52 -4.78 -21.72
N ARG A 344 9.48 -4.17 -21.16
CA ARG A 344 8.30 -3.74 -21.91
C ARG A 344 8.53 -2.39 -22.58
N LYS A 345 8.11 -2.28 -23.84
CA LYS A 345 8.11 -1.02 -24.60
C LYS A 345 6.89 -0.19 -24.20
N PRO A 346 7.01 1.16 -24.15
CA PRO A 346 5.83 2.00 -24.06
C PRO A 346 4.89 1.76 -25.25
N PRO A 347 3.57 1.86 -25.07
CA PRO A 347 2.63 1.78 -26.20
C PRO A 347 2.74 3.04 -27.08
N VAL A 348 2.48 2.87 -28.37
CA VAL A 348 2.36 4.02 -29.29
C VAL A 348 1.05 4.76 -29.00
N ILE A 349 1.15 6.05 -28.73
CA ILE A 349 0.03 6.89 -28.27
C ILE A 349 -0.35 7.92 -29.33
N ASP A 350 -1.65 7.95 -29.69
CA ASP A 350 -2.24 9.09 -30.40
C ASP A 350 -2.46 10.25 -29.41
N PRO A 351 -1.74 11.37 -29.51
CA PRO A 351 -1.86 12.48 -28.56
C PRO A 351 -3.24 13.13 -28.54
N THR A 352 -4.05 12.94 -29.60
CA THR A 352 -5.42 13.47 -29.69
C THR A 352 -6.45 12.55 -29.04
N GLN A 353 -6.17 11.25 -28.97
CA GLN A 353 -7.00 10.21 -28.37
C GLN A 353 -6.14 9.26 -27.51
N PRO A 354 -5.50 9.74 -26.41
CA PRO A 354 -4.40 9.04 -25.75
C PRO A 354 -4.81 7.74 -25.05
N LEU A 355 -6.10 7.47 -24.86
CA LEU A 355 -6.60 6.22 -24.27
C LEU A 355 -7.12 5.22 -25.30
N LYS A 356 -7.28 5.64 -26.56
CA LYS A 356 -7.83 4.78 -27.61
C LYS A 356 -6.94 3.59 -27.92
N GLY A 357 -7.53 2.39 -27.89
CA GLY A 357 -6.84 1.14 -28.17
C GLY A 357 -6.00 0.60 -27.02
N LEU A 358 -5.89 1.34 -25.91
CA LEU A 358 -5.20 0.84 -24.71
C LEU A 358 -6.10 -0.08 -23.90
N THR A 359 -5.50 -1.05 -23.23
CA THR A 359 -6.14 -1.87 -22.19
C THR A 359 -5.79 -1.29 -20.82
N ILE A 360 -6.80 -0.87 -20.06
CA ILE A 360 -6.63 -0.30 -18.71
C ILE A 360 -7.27 -1.26 -17.70
N ALA A 361 -6.51 -1.64 -16.67
CA ALA A 361 -7.03 -2.43 -15.58
C ALA A 361 -7.54 -1.50 -14.47
N ILE A 362 -8.82 -1.65 -14.12
CA ILE A 362 -9.47 -0.98 -12.99
C ILE A 362 -9.75 -2.02 -11.92
N ASP A 363 -9.24 -1.77 -10.73
CA ASP A 363 -9.32 -2.65 -9.59
C ASP A 363 -10.12 -1.99 -8.45
N PRO A 364 -11.44 -2.23 -8.35
CA PRO A 364 -12.19 -1.82 -7.17
C PRO A 364 -11.70 -2.58 -5.94
N GLY A 365 -11.06 -1.89 -4.99
CA GLY A 365 -10.46 -2.49 -3.81
C GLY A 365 -11.44 -3.33 -2.99
N HIS A 366 -10.90 -4.35 -2.28
CA HIS A 366 -11.71 -5.25 -1.45
C HIS A 366 -12.80 -6.05 -2.24
N PRO A 367 -13.73 -6.87 -1.66
CA PRO A 367 -13.58 -7.49 -0.34
C PRO A 367 -12.48 -8.57 -0.30
N PRO A 368 -12.27 -9.36 0.81
CA PRO A 368 -13.23 -9.62 1.89
C PRO A 368 -13.19 -8.66 3.08
N ILE A 369 -12.12 -7.89 3.22
CA ILE A 369 -11.99 -6.84 4.24
C ILE A 369 -12.35 -5.49 3.63
N GLY A 370 -12.32 -4.42 4.41
CA GLY A 370 -12.57 -3.04 3.99
C GLY A 370 -13.05 -2.20 5.17
N ALA A 371 -12.80 -0.91 5.11
CA ALA A 371 -13.27 0.02 6.12
C ALA A 371 -14.79 0.20 6.02
N THR A 372 -15.40 0.64 7.13
CA THR A 372 -16.83 0.94 7.19
C THR A 372 -17.00 2.36 7.71
N GLY A 373 -17.82 3.15 7.06
CA GLY A 373 -18.12 4.52 7.46
C GLY A 373 -19.14 4.61 8.60
N PRO A 374 -19.34 5.81 9.17
CA PRO A 374 -20.18 6.03 10.34
C PRO A 374 -21.64 5.59 10.21
N THR A 375 -22.23 5.68 9.01
CA THR A 375 -23.59 5.23 8.74
C THR A 375 -23.65 3.83 8.10
N GLY A 376 -22.51 3.14 8.02
CA GLY A 376 -22.42 1.76 7.59
C GLY A 376 -22.13 1.57 6.10
N LEU A 377 -21.69 2.58 5.36
CA LEU A 377 -21.18 2.36 4.01
C LEU A 377 -19.91 1.51 4.08
N TRP A 378 -19.91 0.40 3.38
CA TRP A 378 -18.75 -0.47 3.32
C TRP A 378 -17.87 -0.12 2.11
N GLU A 379 -16.56 -0.02 2.31
CA GLU A 379 -15.60 0.39 1.28
C GLU A 379 -15.74 -0.40 -0.03
N PRO A 380 -15.85 -1.76 -0.04
CA PRO A 380 -16.06 -2.52 -1.27
C PRO A 380 -17.27 -2.09 -2.11
N GLU A 381 -18.34 -1.58 -1.48
CA GLU A 381 -19.53 -1.09 -2.21
C GLU A 381 -19.21 0.21 -2.94
N ALA A 382 -18.57 1.14 -2.22
CA ALA A 382 -18.22 2.45 -2.79
C ALA A 382 -17.15 2.33 -3.87
N THR A 383 -16.10 1.52 -3.67
CA THR A 383 -15.04 1.32 -4.66
C THR A 383 -15.55 0.64 -5.92
N LEU A 384 -16.50 -0.31 -5.81
CA LEU A 384 -17.15 -0.93 -6.95
C LEU A 384 -17.96 0.11 -7.75
N ALA A 385 -18.74 0.95 -7.06
CA ALA A 385 -19.55 1.98 -7.72
C ALA A 385 -18.68 2.98 -8.49
N VAL A 386 -17.55 3.42 -7.90
CA VAL A 386 -16.56 4.29 -8.58
C VAL A 386 -15.91 3.56 -9.75
N GLY A 387 -15.49 2.30 -9.55
CA GLY A 387 -14.84 1.50 -10.60
C GLY A 387 -15.70 1.28 -11.84
N LEU A 388 -16.99 1.01 -11.64
CA LEU A 388 -17.95 0.87 -12.76
C LEU A 388 -18.09 2.16 -13.56
N LYS A 389 -18.12 3.33 -12.89
CA LYS A 389 -18.14 4.64 -13.56
C LYS A 389 -16.83 4.93 -14.29
N ALA A 390 -15.69 4.58 -13.70
CA ALA A 390 -14.39 4.73 -14.36
C ALA A 390 -14.30 3.86 -15.62
N ARG A 391 -14.81 2.61 -15.57
CA ARG A 391 -14.93 1.73 -16.73
C ARG A 391 -15.70 2.41 -17.86
N ASP A 392 -16.91 2.92 -17.56
CA ASP A 392 -17.78 3.50 -18.58
C ASP A 392 -17.15 4.74 -19.23
N LEU A 393 -16.48 5.59 -18.43
CA LEU A 393 -15.74 6.75 -18.92
C LEU A 393 -14.56 6.35 -19.82
N LEU A 394 -13.79 5.35 -19.43
CA LEU A 394 -12.65 4.85 -20.21
C LEU A 394 -13.09 4.24 -21.53
N GLN A 395 -14.15 3.43 -21.51
CA GLN A 395 -14.73 2.85 -22.73
C GLN A 395 -15.24 3.92 -23.68
N ALA A 396 -15.88 4.98 -23.18
CA ALA A 396 -16.31 6.12 -24.00
C ALA A 396 -15.13 6.85 -24.66
N LYS A 397 -13.91 6.76 -24.09
CA LYS A 397 -12.65 7.28 -24.67
C LYS A 397 -11.92 6.26 -25.57
N GLY A 398 -12.53 5.11 -25.84
CA GLY A 398 -11.99 4.08 -26.75
C GLY A 398 -10.98 3.13 -26.13
N ALA A 399 -10.87 3.10 -24.81
CA ALA A 399 -10.06 2.11 -24.10
C ALA A 399 -10.80 0.77 -23.96
N THR A 400 -10.04 -0.33 -23.95
CA THR A 400 -10.50 -1.63 -23.43
C THR A 400 -10.30 -1.64 -21.93
N VAL A 401 -11.32 -2.02 -21.15
CA VAL A 401 -11.24 -2.01 -19.69
C VAL A 401 -11.32 -3.43 -19.14
N LEU A 402 -10.29 -3.83 -18.41
CA LEU A 402 -10.31 -4.99 -17.55
C LEU A 402 -10.76 -4.56 -16.15
N MET A 403 -11.87 -5.10 -15.67
CA MET A 403 -12.28 -4.97 -14.27
C MET A 403 -11.77 -6.19 -13.49
N THR A 404 -11.12 -6.00 -12.34
CA THR A 404 -10.75 -7.15 -11.47
C THR A 404 -11.97 -7.79 -10.83
N ARG A 405 -13.03 -7.00 -10.60
CA ARG A 405 -14.37 -7.46 -10.21
C ARG A 405 -15.45 -6.51 -10.74
N THR A 406 -16.62 -7.06 -11.00
CA THR A 406 -17.84 -6.32 -11.39
C THR A 406 -19.01 -6.60 -10.46
N THR A 407 -18.78 -7.43 -9.45
CA THR A 407 -19.75 -7.87 -8.45
C THR A 407 -19.19 -7.63 -7.03
N PRO A 408 -20.02 -7.77 -5.98
CA PRO A 408 -19.54 -7.73 -4.59
C PRO A 408 -18.64 -8.90 -4.19
N ASP A 409 -18.47 -9.90 -5.05
CA ASP A 409 -17.69 -11.11 -4.71
C ASP A 409 -16.21 -10.79 -4.47
N PRO A 410 -15.56 -11.50 -3.54
CA PRO A 410 -14.15 -11.32 -3.26
C PRO A 410 -13.26 -11.83 -4.40
N VAL A 411 -12.16 -11.11 -4.64
CA VAL A 411 -11.08 -11.53 -5.55
C VAL A 411 -9.77 -11.56 -4.75
N ASP A 412 -9.02 -12.65 -4.87
CA ASP A 412 -7.72 -12.78 -4.22
C ASP A 412 -6.80 -11.61 -4.54
N LEU A 413 -6.09 -11.16 -3.50
CA LEU A 413 -5.27 -9.95 -3.58
C LEU A 413 -4.16 -10.04 -4.66
N ASN A 414 -3.50 -11.20 -4.77
CA ASN A 414 -2.41 -11.38 -5.73
C ASN A 414 -2.92 -11.76 -7.13
N LEU A 415 -4.16 -12.18 -7.25
CA LEU A 415 -4.79 -12.43 -8.54
C LEU A 415 -5.08 -11.13 -9.31
N ARG A 416 -5.34 -10.02 -8.60
CA ARG A 416 -5.71 -8.73 -9.21
C ARG A 416 -4.63 -8.21 -10.19
N PRO A 417 -3.36 -8.05 -9.80
CA PRO A 417 -2.31 -7.66 -10.74
C PRO A 417 -2.02 -8.75 -11.79
N ALA A 418 -2.19 -10.05 -11.45
CA ALA A 418 -2.03 -11.13 -12.42
C ALA A 418 -3.07 -11.08 -13.53
N MET A 419 -4.32 -10.74 -13.23
CA MET A 419 -5.37 -10.51 -14.24
C MET A 419 -4.96 -9.39 -15.22
N ALA A 420 -4.44 -8.27 -14.69
CA ALA A 420 -3.98 -7.16 -15.52
C ALA A 420 -2.81 -7.54 -16.44
N ARG A 421 -1.83 -8.28 -15.91
CA ARG A 421 -0.70 -8.77 -16.69
C ARG A 421 -1.13 -9.74 -17.79
N ARG A 422 -2.02 -10.69 -17.50
CA ARG A 422 -2.55 -11.64 -18.50
C ARG A 422 -3.34 -10.96 -19.61
N ALA A 423 -4.05 -9.88 -19.27
CA ALA A 423 -4.76 -9.05 -20.24
C ALA A 423 -3.83 -8.08 -20.98
N ASN A 424 -2.53 -8.15 -20.72
CA ASN A 424 -1.53 -7.22 -21.27
C ASN A 424 -1.93 -5.75 -21.05
N ALA A 425 -2.47 -5.42 -19.86
CA ALA A 425 -2.93 -4.07 -19.54
C ALA A 425 -1.77 -3.07 -19.62
N HIS A 426 -2.08 -1.85 -20.05
CA HIS A 426 -1.12 -0.76 -20.21
C HIS A 426 -0.98 0.10 -18.96
N ALA A 427 -1.97 0.07 -18.07
CA ALA A 427 -1.91 0.66 -16.74
C ALA A 427 -2.84 -0.10 -15.79
N PHE A 428 -2.52 -0.04 -14.50
CA PHE A 428 -3.33 -0.61 -13.43
C PHE A 428 -3.65 0.47 -12.40
N VAL A 429 -4.95 0.63 -12.08
CA VAL A 429 -5.43 1.58 -11.07
C VAL A 429 -6.32 0.86 -10.08
N SER A 430 -5.85 0.75 -8.82
CA SER A 430 -6.64 0.25 -7.69
C SER A 430 -7.33 1.40 -6.99
N ILE A 431 -8.61 1.24 -6.69
CA ILE A 431 -9.50 2.27 -6.11
C ILE A 431 -9.81 1.89 -4.68
N HIS A 432 -9.47 2.77 -3.73
CA HIS A 432 -9.59 2.56 -2.30
C HIS A 432 -10.17 3.79 -1.57
N LEU A 433 -10.55 3.58 -0.31
CA LEU A 433 -11.02 4.61 0.60
C LEU A 433 -10.32 4.46 1.94
N ASN A 434 -9.64 5.51 2.34
CA ASN A 434 -8.72 5.50 3.46
C ASN A 434 -9.43 5.42 4.82
N ALA A 435 -8.68 4.90 5.78
CA ALA A 435 -8.94 4.97 7.22
C ALA A 435 -7.61 5.17 7.95
N VAL A 436 -7.66 5.57 9.21
CA VAL A 436 -6.46 5.71 10.04
C VAL A 436 -6.41 4.64 11.14
N PRO A 437 -5.22 4.21 11.56
CA PRO A 437 -5.06 3.34 12.71
C PRO A 437 -5.32 4.08 14.02
N ASP A 438 -5.47 3.31 15.11
CA ASP A 438 -5.59 3.83 16.47
C ASP A 438 -4.53 4.90 16.78
N GLY A 439 -4.95 5.94 17.49
CA GLY A 439 -4.05 7.01 17.94
C GLY A 439 -3.72 8.07 16.88
N ILE A 440 -4.24 7.96 15.68
CA ILE A 440 -4.12 8.99 14.64
C ILE A 440 -5.40 9.82 14.57
N ASN A 441 -5.27 11.14 14.67
CA ASN A 441 -6.40 12.05 14.61
C ASN A 441 -6.95 12.17 13.18
N PRO A 442 -8.18 11.66 12.88
CA PRO A 442 -8.73 11.65 11.52
C PRO A 442 -8.92 13.06 10.94
N PHE A 443 -9.21 14.06 11.78
CA PHE A 443 -9.40 15.44 11.34
C PHE A 443 -8.13 16.11 10.79
N ARG A 444 -6.95 15.53 11.10
CA ARG A 444 -5.64 16.03 10.64
C ARG A 444 -5.01 15.17 9.55
N ALA A 445 -5.42 13.93 9.44
CA ALA A 445 -4.80 12.95 8.54
C ALA A 445 -5.54 12.78 7.21
N GLN A 446 -6.69 13.44 7.03
CA GLN A 446 -7.55 13.28 5.86
C GLN A 446 -6.97 13.94 4.59
N GLY A 447 -7.42 13.47 3.44
CA GLY A 447 -7.04 14.00 2.12
C GLY A 447 -6.92 12.91 1.07
N THR A 448 -6.83 13.30 -0.20
CA THR A 448 -6.61 12.38 -1.32
C THR A 448 -5.14 12.05 -1.44
N ALA A 449 -4.78 10.76 -1.58
CA ALA A 449 -3.43 10.30 -1.80
C ALA A 449 -3.37 9.25 -2.91
N THR A 450 -2.29 9.26 -3.70
CA THR A 450 -2.02 8.22 -4.69
C THR A 450 -0.72 7.52 -4.36
N TYR A 451 -0.76 6.18 -4.33
CA TYR A 451 0.36 5.33 -3.96
C TYR A 451 0.92 4.59 -5.16
N HIS A 452 2.24 4.45 -5.20
CA HIS A 452 2.97 3.60 -6.12
C HIS A 452 4.11 2.90 -5.38
N TYR A 453 4.72 1.90 -6.01
CA TYR A 453 5.92 1.28 -5.44
C TYR A 453 7.15 1.52 -6.34
N TYR A 454 7.10 1.12 -7.61
CA TYR A 454 8.21 1.25 -8.57
C TYR A 454 8.33 2.65 -9.14
N LEU A 455 9.56 3.06 -9.50
CA LEU A 455 9.83 4.39 -10.04
C LEU A 455 9.09 4.63 -11.36
N HIS A 456 8.98 3.63 -12.22
CA HIS A 456 8.25 3.74 -13.50
C HIS A 456 6.75 4.03 -13.31
N SER A 457 6.19 3.73 -12.14
CA SER A 457 4.79 4.04 -11.82
C SER A 457 4.58 5.46 -11.26
N ALA A 458 5.66 6.14 -10.82
CA ALA A 458 5.56 7.47 -10.21
C ALA A 458 4.95 8.54 -11.14
N PRO A 459 5.26 8.59 -12.45
CA PRO A 459 4.63 9.56 -13.35
C PRO A 459 3.11 9.39 -13.45
N LEU A 460 2.61 8.13 -13.49
CA LEU A 460 1.18 7.85 -13.46
C LEU A 460 0.55 8.30 -12.13
N ALA A 461 1.21 8.01 -11.00
CA ALA A 461 0.72 8.42 -9.68
C ALA A 461 0.59 9.95 -9.57
N VAL A 462 1.59 10.69 -10.07
CA VAL A 462 1.56 12.17 -10.11
C VAL A 462 0.41 12.69 -10.99
N ALA A 463 0.20 12.09 -12.15
CA ALA A 463 -0.86 12.51 -13.08
C ALA A 463 -2.25 12.26 -12.46
N VAL A 464 -2.47 11.09 -11.87
CA VAL A 464 -3.74 10.74 -11.20
C VAL A 464 -3.99 11.62 -9.97
N GLN A 465 -2.98 11.82 -9.11
CA GLN A 465 -3.11 12.69 -7.94
C GLN A 465 -3.52 14.11 -8.33
N ARG A 466 -2.82 14.69 -9.31
CA ARG A 466 -3.08 16.06 -9.79
C ARG A 466 -4.48 16.23 -10.37
N ALA A 467 -5.01 15.19 -11.03
CA ALA A 467 -6.35 15.23 -11.60
C ALA A 467 -7.45 14.92 -10.56
N ALA A 468 -7.20 13.99 -9.63
CA ALA A 468 -8.20 13.57 -8.64
C ALA A 468 -8.45 14.61 -7.55
N VAL A 469 -7.42 15.29 -7.05
CA VAL A 469 -7.56 16.27 -5.95
C VAL A 469 -8.61 17.35 -6.23
N PRO A 470 -8.59 18.08 -7.36
CA PRO A 470 -9.62 19.09 -7.65
C PRO A 470 -11.00 18.49 -7.87
N GLN A 471 -11.12 17.28 -8.42
CA GLN A 471 -12.39 16.60 -8.61
C GLN A 471 -13.03 16.20 -7.28
N LEU A 472 -12.23 15.72 -6.34
CA LEU A 472 -12.70 15.29 -5.03
C LEU A 472 -12.90 16.46 -4.04
N GLY A 473 -12.20 17.57 -4.25
CA GLY A 473 -12.31 18.74 -3.38
C GLY A 473 -11.79 18.52 -1.97
N LEU A 474 -10.92 17.54 -1.78
CA LEU A 474 -10.27 17.22 -0.50
C LEU A 474 -8.83 17.74 -0.48
N PRO A 475 -8.21 17.89 0.71
CA PRO A 475 -6.79 18.25 0.80
C PRO A 475 -5.90 17.30 -0.01
N ASP A 476 -4.85 17.85 -0.61
CA ASP A 476 -3.83 17.05 -1.29
C ASP A 476 -2.90 16.41 -0.26
N ASN A 477 -3.05 15.10 -0.06
CA ASN A 477 -2.20 14.30 0.81
C ASN A 477 -1.00 13.67 0.07
N GLY A 478 -0.83 14.01 -1.20
CA GLY A 478 0.36 13.78 -2.01
C GLY A 478 0.48 12.38 -2.62
N VAL A 479 1.56 12.24 -3.39
CA VAL A 479 1.99 10.95 -3.94
C VAL A 479 2.94 10.28 -2.95
N LYS A 480 2.70 8.99 -2.67
CA LYS A 480 3.45 8.24 -1.67
C LYS A 480 4.00 6.94 -2.26
N ARG A 481 5.14 6.50 -1.75
CA ARG A 481 5.72 5.21 -2.10
C ARG A 481 5.46 4.20 -0.99
N GLU A 482 4.60 3.20 -1.29
CA GLU A 482 4.25 2.14 -0.34
C GLU A 482 4.19 0.78 -1.03
N ASN A 483 4.54 -0.28 -0.30
CA ASN A 483 4.58 -1.64 -0.84
C ASN A 483 3.23 -2.35 -0.67
N PHE A 484 2.18 -1.84 -1.30
CA PHE A 484 0.93 -2.59 -1.38
C PHE A 484 1.01 -3.69 -2.44
N ALA A 485 0.36 -4.82 -2.17
CA ALA A 485 0.43 -5.99 -3.06
C ALA A 485 0.03 -5.67 -4.51
N VAL A 486 -0.99 -4.85 -4.69
CA VAL A 486 -1.54 -4.52 -6.02
C VAL A 486 -0.67 -3.54 -6.83
N VAL A 487 0.26 -2.81 -6.20
CA VAL A 487 1.21 -1.91 -6.90
C VAL A 487 2.61 -2.49 -7.06
N ARG A 488 2.79 -3.78 -6.73
CA ARG A 488 4.05 -4.52 -6.97
C ARG A 488 4.19 -5.03 -8.40
N GLY A 489 3.16 -4.94 -9.23
CA GLY A 489 3.23 -5.34 -10.62
C GLY A 489 4.28 -4.52 -11.36
N THR A 490 5.25 -5.20 -11.97
CA THR A 490 6.34 -4.55 -12.73
C THR A 490 6.04 -4.44 -14.21
N TRP A 491 5.01 -5.16 -14.70
CA TRP A 491 4.69 -5.25 -16.13
C TRP A 491 4.15 -3.95 -16.72
N MET A 492 3.49 -3.14 -15.91
CA MET A 492 2.89 -1.86 -16.31
C MET A 492 2.92 -0.87 -15.14
N PRO A 493 2.84 0.43 -15.38
CA PRO A 493 2.62 1.40 -14.33
C PRO A 493 1.36 1.07 -13.51
N SER A 494 1.55 0.97 -12.19
CA SER A 494 0.52 0.50 -11.26
C SER A 494 0.40 1.46 -10.08
N VAL A 495 -0.83 1.93 -9.79
CA VAL A 495 -1.12 2.87 -8.72
C VAL A 495 -2.33 2.44 -7.89
N LEU A 496 -2.37 2.88 -6.64
CA LEU A 496 -3.51 2.77 -5.75
C LEU A 496 -3.93 4.18 -5.33
N VAL A 497 -5.21 4.49 -5.46
CA VAL A 497 -5.77 5.80 -5.14
C VAL A 497 -6.63 5.69 -3.90
N GLU A 498 -6.24 6.38 -2.84
CA GLU A 498 -7.03 6.62 -1.63
C GLU A 498 -7.77 7.95 -1.81
N GLY A 499 -8.97 7.90 -2.43
CA GLY A 499 -9.65 9.11 -2.88
C GLY A 499 -10.24 9.93 -1.76
N ALA A 500 -10.74 9.26 -0.71
CA ALA A 500 -11.39 9.90 0.42
C ALA A 500 -11.25 9.03 1.67
N PHE A 501 -11.54 9.60 2.85
CA PHE A 501 -11.57 8.87 4.12
C PHE A 501 -13.01 8.43 4.42
N ILE A 502 -13.33 7.16 4.21
CA ILE A 502 -14.69 6.64 4.41
C ILE A 502 -15.18 6.77 5.85
N ILE A 503 -14.25 6.85 6.81
CA ILE A 503 -14.57 7.01 8.24
C ILE A 503 -15.03 8.42 8.60
N MET A 504 -14.83 9.42 7.72
CA MET A 504 -15.26 10.81 7.94
C MET A 504 -16.73 10.96 7.54
N PRO A 505 -17.59 11.52 8.44
CA PRO A 505 -19.03 11.61 8.22
C PRO A 505 -19.46 12.30 6.91
N ASP A 506 -18.85 13.44 6.59
CA ASP A 506 -19.14 14.20 5.37
C ASP A 506 -18.63 13.51 4.11
N GLN A 507 -17.47 12.86 4.18
CA GLN A 507 -16.90 12.13 3.05
C GLN A 507 -17.64 10.80 2.78
N GLU A 508 -18.08 10.09 3.84
CA GLU A 508 -18.97 8.93 3.68
C GLU A 508 -20.29 9.34 3.02
N ALA A 509 -20.90 10.45 3.49
CA ALA A 509 -22.13 10.94 2.91
C ALA A 509 -21.94 11.31 1.42
N ALA A 510 -20.85 11.96 1.07
CA ALA A 510 -20.50 12.26 -0.31
C ALA A 510 -20.33 10.99 -1.16
N LEU A 511 -19.60 9.98 -0.66
CA LEU A 511 -19.36 8.71 -1.35
C LEU A 511 -20.65 7.91 -1.64
N ARG A 512 -21.72 8.15 -0.91
CA ARG A 512 -23.04 7.55 -1.19
C ARG A 512 -23.71 8.19 -2.41
N THR A 513 -23.28 9.38 -2.84
CA THR A 513 -23.90 10.08 -3.95
C THR A 513 -23.32 9.64 -5.30
N PRO A 514 -24.17 9.36 -6.33
CA PRO A 514 -23.70 9.03 -7.66
C PRO A 514 -22.83 10.13 -8.28
N GLU A 515 -23.07 11.38 -7.93
CA GLU A 515 -22.31 12.55 -8.38
C GLU A 515 -20.85 12.49 -7.88
N TYR A 516 -20.64 12.29 -6.59
CA TYR A 516 -19.29 12.25 -6.03
C TYR A 516 -18.49 11.02 -6.51
N GLN A 517 -19.16 9.88 -6.64
CA GLN A 517 -18.58 8.69 -7.28
C GLN A 517 -18.15 8.97 -8.74
N GLN A 518 -18.95 9.76 -9.48
CA GLN A 518 -18.62 10.16 -10.84
C GLN A 518 -17.41 11.11 -10.88
N ARG A 519 -17.33 12.07 -9.96
CA ARG A 519 -16.18 12.97 -9.80
C ARG A 519 -14.90 12.20 -9.49
N TYR A 520 -14.97 11.20 -8.63
CA TYR A 520 -13.83 10.34 -8.32
C TYR A 520 -13.36 9.54 -9.55
N ALA A 521 -14.28 8.91 -10.24
CA ALA A 521 -14.00 8.20 -11.49
C ALA A 521 -13.40 9.13 -12.57
N GLN A 522 -13.94 10.34 -12.70
CA GLN A 522 -13.45 11.35 -13.65
C GLN A 522 -12.00 11.75 -13.33
N GLY A 523 -11.66 11.97 -12.05
CA GLY A 523 -10.29 12.29 -11.65
C GLY A 523 -9.28 11.20 -12.03
N ILE A 524 -9.65 9.93 -11.87
CA ILE A 524 -8.82 8.80 -12.30
C ILE A 524 -8.63 8.80 -13.82
N VAL A 525 -9.71 8.98 -14.57
CA VAL A 525 -9.68 8.93 -16.05
C VAL A 525 -8.91 10.11 -16.63
N ASP A 526 -9.09 11.32 -16.10
CA ASP A 526 -8.34 12.51 -16.50
C ASP A 526 -6.83 12.35 -16.22
N GLY A 527 -6.49 11.72 -15.08
CA GLY A 527 -5.11 11.41 -14.73
C GLY A 527 -4.47 10.40 -15.69
N LEU A 528 -5.18 9.34 -16.04
CA LEU A 528 -4.74 8.35 -17.04
C LEU A 528 -4.53 9.02 -18.41
N GLU A 529 -5.49 9.83 -18.84
CA GLU A 529 -5.39 10.56 -20.11
C GLU A 529 -4.17 11.50 -20.15
N ALA A 530 -3.95 12.25 -19.07
CA ALA A 530 -2.79 13.14 -18.92
C ALA A 530 -1.47 12.36 -18.95
N TYR A 531 -1.41 11.23 -18.28
CA TYR A 531 -0.22 10.37 -18.24
C TYR A 531 0.12 9.86 -19.65
N PHE A 532 -0.82 9.20 -20.36
CA PHE A 532 -0.56 8.65 -21.67
C PHE A 532 -0.26 9.74 -22.72
N ARG A 533 -0.92 10.91 -22.61
CA ARG A 533 -0.57 12.07 -23.47
C ARG A 533 0.87 12.53 -23.25
N SER A 534 1.40 12.43 -22.02
CA SER A 534 2.78 12.81 -21.73
C SER A 534 3.79 11.84 -22.36
N LEU A 535 3.46 10.56 -22.49
CA LEU A 535 4.32 9.58 -23.18
C LEU A 535 4.46 9.92 -24.68
N ALA A 536 3.37 10.30 -25.35
CA ALA A 536 3.40 10.72 -26.76
C ALA A 536 4.30 11.95 -27.01
N SER A 537 4.50 12.79 -26.00
CA SER A 537 5.33 13.99 -26.10
C SER A 537 6.82 13.71 -25.87
N ALA A 538 7.15 12.61 -25.20
CA ALA A 538 8.54 12.23 -24.89
C ALA A 538 9.24 11.53 -26.07
N GLU A 539 8.50 11.06 -27.08
CA GLU A 539 9.04 10.42 -28.29
C GLU A 539 9.49 11.43 -29.37
N LYS A 540 9.33 12.73 -29.15
CA LYS A 540 9.80 13.80 -30.05
C LYS A 540 11.08 14.44 -29.53
#